data_35c18e69618666b40cdf7619107bfc07
#
_entry.id   35c18e69618666b40cdf7619107bfc07
#
_cell.length_a   1.000
_cell.length_b   1.000
_cell.length_c   1.000
_cell.angle_alpha   90.00
_cell.angle_beta   90.00
_cell.angle_gamma   90.00
#
_symmetry.space_group_name_H-M   'P 1'
#
loop_
_entity.id
_entity.type
_entity.pdbx_description
1 polymer ?
#
loop_
_entity_poly.entity_id
_entity_poly.type
_entity_poly.pdbx_seq_one_letter_code
_entity_poly.pdbx_strand_id
1 'polypeptide(L)'
;MRVVYFTKYTRNGASSRLRSYQYFKSLANYGFDCKYLPLHSDKYLDLLYRKKFRLLEAGLSYFIRLLNIFTLNRKDIIVIEKELFPYVPAVFEFFLRQLGFHFIVDFDDAIHHNYDKHTNGFIFLLLKNKIPNVMKY
;
A
#
# COMPACT_ATOMS: atom_id res chain seq x y z
N MET A 1 10.07 -9.65 16.71
CA MET A 1 10.40 -8.75 15.58
C MET A 1 9.08 -8.23 15.01
N ARG A 2 8.95 -6.89 14.76
CA ARG A 2 7.71 -6.32 14.26
C ARG A 2 7.65 -6.36 12.74
N VAL A 3 6.51 -6.80 12.19
CA VAL A 3 6.21 -6.78 10.75
C VAL A 3 5.06 -5.82 10.52
N VAL A 4 5.27 -4.79 9.70
CA VAL A 4 4.29 -3.75 9.41
C VAL A 4 3.78 -3.93 7.98
N TYR A 5 2.50 -4.25 7.85
CA TYR A 5 1.82 -4.43 6.57
C TYR A 5 1.08 -3.15 6.16
N PHE A 6 1.50 -2.55 5.08
CA PHE A 6 0.73 -1.51 4.38
C PHE A 6 -0.22 -2.18 3.39
N THR A 7 -1.41 -2.54 3.87
CA THR A 7 -2.44 -3.18 3.03
C THR A 7 -3.24 -2.15 2.24
N LYS A 8 -3.83 -2.55 1.13
CA LYS A 8 -4.71 -1.70 0.35
C LYS A 8 -6.05 -1.47 1.06
N TYR A 9 -6.61 -2.54 1.62
CA TYR A 9 -7.90 -2.52 2.31
C TYR A 9 -7.78 -3.10 3.72
N THR A 10 -8.84 -2.93 4.50
CA THR A 10 -9.04 -3.65 5.76
C THR A 10 -9.25 -5.15 5.49
N ARG A 11 -9.42 -5.94 6.55
CA ARG A 11 -9.74 -7.38 6.44
C ARG A 11 -11.01 -7.67 5.64
N ASN A 12 -11.92 -6.69 5.51
CA ASN A 12 -13.16 -6.82 4.73
C ASN A 12 -12.89 -6.79 3.21
N GLY A 13 -11.76 -6.27 2.77
CA GLY A 13 -11.32 -6.36 1.38
C GLY A 13 -10.74 -7.74 1.05
N ALA A 14 -11.33 -8.43 0.06
CA ALA A 14 -10.94 -9.81 -0.30
C ALA A 14 -9.44 -9.91 -0.65
N SER A 15 -8.92 -9.00 -1.45
CA SER A 15 -7.51 -8.96 -1.83
C SER A 15 -6.61 -8.94 -0.60
N SER A 16 -6.72 -7.93 0.26
CA SER A 16 -5.87 -7.80 1.45
C SER A 16 -6.09 -8.94 2.45
N ARG A 17 -7.31 -9.48 2.56
CA ARG A 17 -7.59 -10.64 3.42
C ARG A 17 -6.79 -11.85 3.01
N LEU A 18 -6.78 -12.19 1.71
CA LEU A 18 -6.09 -13.37 1.19
C LEU A 18 -4.57 -13.19 1.08
N ARG A 19 -4.09 -11.98 0.89
CA ARG A 19 -2.65 -11.72 0.69
C ARG A 19 -1.90 -11.42 1.97
N SER A 20 -2.56 -10.83 2.95
CA SER A 20 -1.89 -10.36 4.17
C SER A 20 -2.51 -10.94 5.42
N TYR A 21 -3.78 -10.64 5.69
CA TYR A 21 -4.41 -10.91 6.99
C TYR A 21 -4.50 -12.40 7.36
N GLN A 22 -4.62 -13.31 6.39
CA GLN A 22 -4.70 -14.75 6.68
C GLN A 22 -3.43 -15.30 7.32
N TYR A 23 -2.27 -14.67 7.07
CA TYR A 23 -0.98 -15.15 7.56
C TYR A 23 -0.64 -14.64 8.97
N PHE A 24 -1.34 -13.65 9.51
CA PHE A 24 -0.96 -13.02 10.77
C PHE A 24 -0.95 -13.99 11.96
N LYS A 25 -1.92 -14.90 12.02
CA LYS A 25 -1.95 -15.92 13.07
C LYS A 25 -0.73 -16.84 13.01
N SER A 26 -0.35 -17.26 11.81
CA SER A 26 0.84 -18.11 11.62
C SER A 26 2.11 -17.35 11.95
N LEU A 27 2.26 -16.12 11.50
CA LEU A 27 3.42 -15.27 11.80
C LEU A 27 3.55 -15.02 13.32
N ALA A 28 2.44 -14.79 14.02
CA ALA A 28 2.45 -14.62 15.47
C ALA A 28 2.96 -15.89 16.19
N ASN A 29 2.62 -17.09 15.69
CA ASN A 29 3.14 -18.35 16.22
C ASN A 29 4.65 -18.49 16.05
N TYR A 30 5.24 -17.81 15.05
CA TYR A 30 6.69 -17.72 14.84
C TYR A 30 7.34 -16.53 15.58
N GLY A 31 6.63 -15.86 16.47
CA GLY A 31 7.16 -14.78 17.30
C GLY A 31 7.23 -13.42 16.60
N PHE A 32 6.51 -13.24 15.49
CA PHE A 32 6.38 -11.94 14.84
C PHE A 32 5.20 -11.14 15.40
N ASP A 33 5.44 -9.87 15.72
CA ASP A 33 4.38 -8.90 16.05
C ASP A 33 3.90 -8.23 14.76
N CYS A 34 2.72 -8.60 14.29
CA CYS A 34 2.17 -8.11 13.02
C CYS A 34 1.25 -6.91 13.23
N LYS A 35 1.63 -5.77 12.68
CA LYS A 35 0.81 -4.56 12.61
C LYS A 35 0.32 -4.36 11.18
N TYR A 36 -0.98 -4.13 11.01
CA TYR A 36 -1.55 -3.79 9.71
C TYR A 36 -2.01 -2.35 9.68
N LEU A 37 -1.74 -1.70 8.57
CA LEU A 37 -2.05 -0.30 8.30
C LEU A 37 -2.77 -0.21 6.95
N PRO A 38 -4.09 -0.38 6.91
CA PRO A 38 -4.85 -0.33 5.66
C PRO A 38 -4.84 1.10 5.10
N LEU A 39 -4.77 1.22 3.76
CA LEU A 39 -4.94 2.51 3.10
C LEU A 39 -6.39 2.97 3.21
N HIS A 40 -7.31 2.10 2.81
CA HIS A 40 -8.72 2.44 2.77
C HIS A 40 -9.51 1.81 3.92
N SER A 41 -10.38 2.61 4.52
CA SER A 41 -11.29 2.21 5.60
C SER A 41 -12.44 1.33 5.07
N ASP A 42 -13.18 0.70 5.99
CA ASP A 42 -14.41 -0.03 5.65
C ASP A 42 -15.48 0.90 5.06
N LYS A 43 -15.53 2.16 5.52
CA LYS A 43 -16.42 3.17 4.96
C LYS A 43 -16.08 3.46 3.49
N TYR A 44 -14.80 3.56 3.15
CA TYR A 44 -14.38 3.68 1.76
C TYR A 44 -14.84 2.47 0.92
N LEU A 45 -14.69 1.25 1.45
CA LEU A 45 -15.12 0.02 0.77
C LEU A 45 -16.64 0.01 0.53
N ASP A 46 -17.44 0.39 1.54
CA ASP A 46 -18.89 0.48 1.41
C ASP A 46 -19.30 1.49 0.32
N LEU A 47 -18.68 2.68 0.32
CA LEU A 47 -18.91 3.68 -0.72
C LEU A 47 -18.49 3.19 -2.11
N LEU A 48 -17.38 2.44 -2.20
CA LEU A 48 -16.89 1.85 -3.44
C LEU A 48 -17.90 0.85 -4.01
N TYR A 49 -18.39 -0.08 -3.18
CA TYR A 49 -19.37 -1.10 -3.60
C TYR A 49 -20.71 -0.49 -3.97
N ARG A 50 -21.13 0.57 -3.28
CA ARG A 50 -22.36 1.32 -3.62
C ARG A 50 -22.17 2.32 -4.76
N LYS A 51 -20.98 2.39 -5.39
CA LYS A 51 -20.65 3.35 -6.46
C LYS A 51 -20.90 4.81 -6.08
N LYS A 52 -20.75 5.15 -4.79
CA LYS A 52 -20.94 6.51 -4.27
C LYS A 52 -19.67 7.34 -4.33
N PHE A 53 -19.83 8.67 -4.22
CA PHE A 53 -18.72 9.61 -4.12
C PHE A 53 -17.83 9.31 -2.90
N ARG A 54 -16.51 9.22 -3.09
CA ARG A 54 -15.56 8.75 -2.09
C ARG A 54 -14.22 9.52 -2.03
N LEU A 55 -14.12 10.66 -2.74
CA LEU A 55 -12.86 11.40 -2.81
C LEU A 55 -12.41 11.93 -1.45
N LEU A 56 -13.34 12.35 -0.59
CA LEU A 56 -13.01 12.80 0.77
C LEU A 56 -12.41 11.66 1.61
N GLU A 57 -13.03 10.46 1.55
CA GLU A 57 -12.52 9.28 2.25
C GLU A 57 -11.17 8.84 1.67
N ALA A 58 -10.97 8.96 0.36
CA ALA A 58 -9.67 8.70 -0.26
C ALA A 58 -8.62 9.69 0.24
N GLY A 59 -8.91 10.99 0.25
CA GLY A 59 -8.00 12.03 0.76
C GLY A 59 -7.60 11.79 2.22
N LEU A 60 -8.57 11.50 3.08
CA LEU A 60 -8.33 11.17 4.48
C LEU A 60 -7.46 9.90 4.61
N SER A 61 -7.72 8.88 3.79
CA SER A 61 -6.93 7.64 3.74
C SER A 61 -5.46 7.91 3.44
N TYR A 62 -5.17 8.78 2.46
CA TYR A 62 -3.80 9.15 2.10
C TYR A 62 -3.12 9.94 3.22
N PHE A 63 -3.84 10.85 3.86
CA PHE A 63 -3.31 11.61 4.99
C PHE A 63 -2.97 10.69 6.17
N ILE A 64 -3.86 9.79 6.55
CA ILE A 64 -3.61 8.80 7.61
C ILE A 64 -2.43 7.89 7.23
N ARG A 65 -2.33 7.44 5.98
CA ARG A 65 -1.21 6.64 5.49
C ARG A 65 0.11 7.39 5.65
N LEU A 66 0.13 8.68 5.32
CA LEU A 66 1.31 9.52 5.49
C LEU A 66 1.73 9.59 6.96
N LEU A 67 0.79 9.81 7.88
CA LEU A 67 1.08 9.81 9.32
C LEU A 67 1.60 8.46 9.80
N ASN A 68 1.08 7.35 9.27
CA ASN A 68 1.53 6.01 9.62
C ASN A 68 3.00 5.75 9.24
N ILE A 69 3.52 6.38 8.19
CA ILE A 69 4.94 6.28 7.82
C ILE A 69 5.84 6.79 8.95
N PHE A 70 5.45 7.85 9.65
CA PHE A 70 6.22 8.39 10.78
C PHE A 70 6.21 7.48 12.02
N THR A 71 5.36 6.45 12.06
CA THR A 71 5.35 5.46 13.16
C THR A 71 6.29 4.29 12.93
N LEU A 72 6.96 4.23 11.79
CA LEU A 72 7.89 3.16 11.43
C LEU A 72 9.19 3.23 12.23
N ASN A 73 9.73 2.06 12.54
CA ASN A 73 11.07 1.92 13.09
C ASN A 73 11.98 1.24 12.05
N ARG A 74 13.25 1.60 11.99
CA ARG A 74 14.22 0.97 11.06
C ARG A 74 14.41 -0.53 11.28
N LYS A 75 14.01 -1.05 12.44
CA LYS A 75 14.03 -2.49 12.76
C LYS A 75 12.78 -3.24 12.29
N ASP A 76 11.78 -2.53 11.76
CA ASP A 76 10.58 -3.14 11.25
C ASP A 76 10.83 -3.83 9.91
N ILE A 77 10.19 -4.97 9.71
CA ILE A 77 10.01 -5.53 8.37
C ILE A 77 8.77 -4.87 7.77
N ILE A 78 8.95 -4.16 6.68
CA ILE A 78 7.85 -3.46 6.02
C ILE A 78 7.39 -4.29 4.82
N VAL A 79 6.09 -4.57 4.75
CA VAL A 79 5.46 -5.23 3.60
C VAL A 79 4.43 -4.30 3.01
N ILE A 80 4.56 -4.00 1.72
CA ILE A 80 3.66 -3.10 0.98
C ILE A 80 2.85 -3.93 0.00
N GLU A 81 1.53 -3.93 0.16
CA GLU A 81 0.62 -4.56 -0.80
C GLU A 81 0.45 -3.64 -2.01
N LYS A 82 1.02 -4.04 -3.14
CA LYS A 82 1.01 -3.37 -4.45
C LYS A 82 1.75 -2.02 -4.46
N GLU A 83 1.29 -1.04 -3.72
CA GLU A 83 1.77 0.33 -3.77
C GLU A 83 1.57 1.02 -2.41
N LEU A 84 2.52 1.85 -2.03
CA LEU A 84 2.36 2.64 -0.81
C LEU A 84 1.26 3.71 -0.99
N PHE A 85 1.31 4.44 -2.11
CA PHE A 85 0.31 5.44 -2.50
C PHE A 85 -0.09 5.25 -3.97
N PRO A 86 -1.25 4.65 -4.30
CA PRO A 86 -1.76 4.58 -5.65
C PRO A 86 -1.85 5.97 -6.31
N TYR A 87 -1.61 6.05 -7.61
CA TYR A 87 -1.65 7.30 -8.39
C TYR A 87 -0.73 8.45 -7.90
N VAL A 88 0.26 8.15 -7.07
CA VAL A 88 1.33 9.06 -6.68
C VAL A 88 2.65 8.50 -7.19
N PRO A 89 3.59 9.30 -7.71
CA PRO A 89 4.93 8.82 -8.09
C PRO A 89 5.62 8.07 -6.94
N ALA A 90 6.61 7.21 -7.26
CA ALA A 90 7.33 6.37 -6.29
C ALA A 90 8.28 7.17 -5.35
N VAL A 91 7.91 8.42 -5.04
CA VAL A 91 8.74 9.32 -4.20
C VAL A 91 8.78 8.87 -2.75
N PHE A 92 7.70 8.31 -2.23
CA PHE A 92 7.64 7.86 -0.84
C PHE A 92 8.43 6.57 -0.63
N GLU A 93 8.38 5.64 -1.57
CA GLU A 93 9.20 4.43 -1.59
C GLU A 93 10.69 4.81 -1.71
N PHE A 94 11.01 5.77 -2.58
CA PHE A 94 12.37 6.33 -2.69
C PHE A 94 12.85 6.91 -1.35
N PHE A 95 12.04 7.77 -0.69
CA PHE A 95 12.41 8.35 0.60
C PHE A 95 12.55 7.30 1.70
N LEU A 96 11.68 6.29 1.76
CA LEU A 96 11.84 5.18 2.70
C LEU A 96 13.19 4.48 2.50
N ARG A 97 13.58 4.22 1.25
CA ARG A 97 14.88 3.63 0.94
C ARG A 97 16.04 4.52 1.35
N GLN A 98 15.99 5.83 1.07
CA GLN A 98 17.03 6.79 1.45
C GLN A 98 17.17 6.92 2.97
N LEU A 99 16.08 6.79 3.71
CA LEU A 99 16.08 6.79 5.17
C LEU A 99 16.56 5.47 5.77
N GLY A 100 16.96 4.49 4.94
CA GLY A 100 17.50 3.20 5.38
C GLY A 100 16.43 2.18 5.80
N PHE A 101 15.19 2.35 5.39
CA PHE A 101 14.16 1.33 5.55
C PHE A 101 14.31 0.26 4.46
N HIS A 102 14.10 -1.00 4.87
CA HIS A 102 13.99 -2.13 3.95
C HIS A 102 12.52 -2.54 3.87
N PHE A 103 12.02 -2.71 2.65
CA PHE A 103 10.62 -3.10 2.43
C PHE A 103 10.51 -4.16 1.33
N ILE A 104 9.48 -4.96 1.44
CA ILE A 104 9.06 -5.97 0.47
C ILE A 104 7.79 -5.44 -0.19
N VAL A 105 7.73 -5.46 -1.52
CA VAL A 105 6.51 -5.12 -2.24
C VAL A 105 5.90 -6.37 -2.83
N ASP A 106 4.63 -6.60 -2.51
CA ASP A 106 3.89 -7.78 -2.96
C ASP A 106 2.98 -7.42 -4.14
N PHE A 107 3.37 -7.86 -5.34
CA PHE A 107 2.61 -7.69 -6.58
C PHE A 107 1.89 -8.99 -6.95
N ASP A 108 0.58 -8.92 -7.25
CA ASP A 108 -0.23 -10.06 -7.70
C ASP A 108 -0.68 -9.95 -9.16
N ASP A 109 -0.76 -8.73 -9.66
CA ASP A 109 -1.25 -8.41 -10.99
C ASP A 109 -0.23 -7.56 -11.73
N ALA A 110 -0.40 -7.44 -13.03
CA ALA A 110 0.35 -6.51 -13.86
C ALA A 110 -0.11 -5.05 -13.61
N ILE A 111 -0.01 -4.59 -12.35
CA ILE A 111 -0.50 -3.27 -11.93
C ILE A 111 0.19 -2.10 -12.65
N HIS A 112 1.37 -2.32 -13.24
CA HIS A 112 2.03 -1.33 -14.09
C HIS A 112 1.12 -0.87 -15.24
N HIS A 113 0.23 -1.74 -15.74
CA HIS A 113 -0.72 -1.40 -16.80
C HIS A 113 -1.77 -0.35 -16.36
N ASN A 114 -1.94 -0.12 -15.07
CA ASN A 114 -2.75 0.99 -14.60
C ASN A 114 -2.14 2.35 -14.96
N TYR A 115 -0.86 2.38 -15.29
CA TYR A 115 -0.08 3.58 -15.55
C TYR A 115 0.47 3.65 -16.98
N ASP A 116 1.09 2.58 -17.48
CA ASP A 116 1.73 2.54 -18.81
C ASP A 116 0.73 2.44 -19.97
N LYS A 117 -0.51 2.04 -19.69
CA LYS A 117 -1.64 1.99 -20.64
C LYS A 117 -2.77 2.94 -20.27
N HIS A 118 -2.51 3.91 -19.37
CA HIS A 118 -3.55 4.82 -18.91
C HIS A 118 -4.00 5.77 -20.03
N THR A 119 -5.33 5.91 -20.22
CA THR A 119 -5.93 6.75 -21.29
C THR A 119 -5.67 8.24 -21.08
N ASN A 120 -5.52 8.69 -19.83
CA ASN A 120 -5.17 10.07 -19.52
C ASN A 120 -3.67 10.27 -19.71
N GLY A 121 -3.29 11.09 -20.70
CA GLY A 121 -1.89 11.36 -21.05
C GLY A 121 -1.05 11.96 -19.92
N PHE A 122 -1.64 12.76 -19.02
CA PHE A 122 -0.95 13.33 -17.88
C PHE A 122 -0.57 12.25 -16.86
N ILE A 123 -1.50 11.34 -16.55
CA ILE A 123 -1.24 10.19 -15.64
C ILE A 123 -0.20 9.28 -16.27
N PHE A 124 -0.32 8.97 -17.57
CA PHE A 124 0.68 8.19 -18.29
C PHE A 124 2.07 8.83 -18.18
N LEU A 125 2.21 10.12 -18.52
CA LEU A 125 3.51 10.81 -18.51
C LEU A 125 4.16 10.79 -17.12
N LEU A 126 3.37 11.01 -16.07
CA LEU A 126 3.84 11.12 -14.69
C LEU A 126 4.15 9.76 -14.06
N LEU A 127 3.38 8.72 -14.40
CA LEU A 127 3.35 7.47 -13.64
C LEU A 127 3.75 6.22 -14.43
N LYS A 128 3.99 6.31 -15.74
CA LYS A 128 4.36 5.12 -16.57
C LYS A 128 5.55 4.33 -16.01
N ASN A 129 6.50 5.01 -15.36
CA ASN A 129 7.69 4.39 -14.78
C ASN A 129 7.55 4.14 -13.26
N LYS A 130 6.38 4.35 -12.66
CA LYS A 130 6.22 4.24 -11.22
C LYS A 130 6.60 2.85 -10.70
N ILE A 131 5.99 1.80 -11.24
CA ILE A 131 6.25 0.43 -10.78
C ILE A 131 7.70 0.00 -11.06
N PRO A 132 8.27 0.21 -12.27
CA PRO A 132 9.70 0.01 -12.49
C PRO A 132 10.60 0.74 -11.49
N ASN A 133 10.24 1.95 -11.06
CA ASN A 133 11.02 2.69 -10.08
C ASN A 133 10.90 2.07 -8.68
N VAL A 134 9.69 1.68 -8.24
CA VAL A 134 9.51 0.97 -6.96
C VAL A 134 10.34 -0.31 -6.91
N MET A 135 10.44 -1.05 -8.02
CA MET A 135 11.23 -2.30 -8.09
C MET A 135 12.74 -2.07 -8.03
N LYS A 136 13.22 -0.84 -8.23
CA LYS A 136 14.65 -0.48 -8.10
C LYS A 136 15.07 -0.12 -6.68
N TYR A 137 14.11 0.24 -5.83
CA TYR A 137 14.35 0.67 -4.45
C TYR A 137 14.30 -0.51 -3.47
#